data_ccb083de3b758ae7fd2f12dad1be0753
#
_entry.id   ccb083de3b758ae7fd2f12dad1be0753
#
_cell.length_a   1.000
_cell.length_b   1.000
_cell.length_c   1.000
_cell.angle_alpha   90.00
_cell.angle_beta   90.00
_cell.angle_gamma   90.00
#
_symmetry.space_group_name_H-M   'P 1'
#
loop_
_entity.id
_entity.type
_entity.pdbx_description
1 polymer ?
#
loop_
_entity_poly.entity_id
_entity_poly.type
_entity_poly.pdbx_seq_one_letter_code
_entity_poly.pdbx_strand_id
1 'polypeptide(L)'
;MSEDIRYEAIDFEQHKKLLDALNKSLGPNVSPSSRHIWSVVLGIGNFLVRKNAAYGDSALDPVRIFSRASTEEQILVRLDDKLSRLKRGSAAGEDVILDLAGYLILLMVARSKA
;
A
#
# COMPACT_ATOMS: atom_id res chain seq x y z
N MET A 1 -17.64 1.22 -4.70
CA MET A 1 -17.06 1.48 -4.75
C MET A 1 -16.28 1.99 -4.85
N SER A 2 -16.14 2.35 -5.62
CA SER A 2 -15.63 2.79 -4.65
C SER A 2 -14.29 3.47 -4.68
N GLU A 3 -13.54 3.48 -3.60
CA GLU A 3 -12.25 4.15 -3.53
C GLU A 3 -11.27 3.63 -4.56
N ASP A 4 -11.25 2.33 -4.78
CA ASP A 4 -10.33 1.71 -5.73
C ASP A 4 -10.52 2.24 -7.13
N ILE A 5 -11.76 2.42 -7.54
CA ILE A 5 -12.07 2.96 -8.85
C ILE A 5 -11.56 4.38 -8.99
N ARG A 6 -11.71 5.19 -7.94
CA ARG A 6 -11.22 6.57 -7.97
C ARG A 6 -9.72 6.65 -8.10
N TYR A 7 -9.00 5.81 -7.37
CA TYR A 7 -7.54 5.82 -7.44
C TYR A 7 -7.05 5.43 -8.82
N GLU A 8 -7.64 4.42 -9.40
CA GLU A 8 -7.29 4.01 -10.75
C GLU A 8 -7.53 5.12 -11.76
N ALA A 9 -8.69 5.77 -11.67
CA ALA A 9 -9.03 6.84 -12.61
C ALA A 9 -8.10 8.04 -12.48
N ILE A 10 -7.67 8.37 -11.28
CA ILE A 10 -6.89 9.58 -11.03
C ILE A 10 -5.47 9.45 -11.56
N ASP A 11 -4.83 8.29 -11.42
CA ASP A 11 -3.40 8.19 -11.68
C ASP A 11 -2.99 7.14 -12.68
N PHE A 12 -3.89 6.77 -13.56
CA PHE A 12 -3.58 5.78 -14.59
C PHE A 12 -2.38 6.22 -15.44
N GLU A 13 -2.37 7.48 -15.86
CA GLU A 13 -1.28 8.02 -16.69
C GLU A 13 0.05 8.00 -15.95
N GLN A 14 0.07 8.39 -14.69
CA GLN A 14 1.29 8.38 -13.91
C GLN A 14 1.80 6.97 -13.69
N HIS A 15 0.90 6.03 -13.39
CA HIS A 15 1.27 4.64 -13.23
C HIS A 15 1.92 4.10 -14.51
N LYS A 16 1.34 4.41 -15.66
CA LYS A 16 1.88 4.01 -16.95
C LYS A 16 3.27 4.55 -17.19
N LYS A 17 3.49 5.84 -16.88
CA LYS A 17 4.81 6.46 -17.03
C LYS A 17 5.85 5.78 -16.15
N LEU A 18 5.48 5.49 -14.90
CA LEU A 18 6.37 4.80 -13.96
C LEU A 18 6.70 3.40 -14.44
N LEU A 19 5.69 2.69 -14.94
CA LEU A 19 5.86 1.34 -15.44
C LEU A 19 6.78 1.32 -16.67
N ASP A 20 6.59 2.26 -17.60
CA ASP A 20 7.44 2.38 -18.78
C ASP A 20 8.89 2.69 -18.38
N ALA A 21 9.07 3.61 -17.44
CA ALA A 21 10.40 3.95 -16.94
C ALA A 21 11.07 2.76 -16.25
N LEU A 22 10.31 2.00 -15.48
CA LEU A 22 10.80 0.81 -14.82
C LEU A 22 11.26 -0.24 -15.84
N ASN A 23 10.42 -0.53 -16.83
CA ASN A 23 10.75 -1.51 -17.87
C ASN A 23 12.00 -1.13 -18.63
N LYS A 24 12.14 0.16 -18.94
CA LYS A 24 13.32 0.68 -19.63
C LYS A 24 14.56 0.54 -18.75
N SER A 25 14.45 0.85 -17.46
CA SER A 25 15.55 0.77 -16.51
C SER A 25 16.03 -0.67 -16.31
N LEU A 26 15.11 -1.62 -16.29
CA LEU A 26 15.46 -3.03 -16.10
C LEU A 26 16.26 -3.62 -17.26
N GLY A 27 16.02 -3.15 -18.47
CA GLY A 27 16.74 -3.61 -19.64
C GLY A 27 16.23 -4.97 -20.15
N PRO A 28 16.89 -5.52 -21.20
CA PRO A 28 16.38 -6.71 -21.89
C PRO A 28 16.73 -8.05 -21.24
N ASN A 29 17.67 -8.07 -20.28
CA ASN A 29 18.17 -9.31 -19.70
C ASN A 29 17.46 -9.71 -18.39
N VAL A 30 16.35 -9.08 -18.08
CA VAL A 30 15.58 -9.39 -16.88
C VAL A 30 14.51 -10.41 -17.22
N SER A 31 14.38 -11.44 -16.39
CA SER A 31 13.39 -12.49 -16.62
C SER A 31 11.97 -11.96 -16.59
N PRO A 32 11.02 -12.61 -17.28
CA PRO A 32 9.61 -12.22 -17.21
C PRO A 32 9.07 -12.22 -15.77
N SER A 33 9.48 -13.17 -14.94
CA SER A 33 9.06 -13.23 -13.53
C SER A 33 9.55 -12.03 -12.76
N SER A 34 10.81 -11.63 -12.97
CA SER A 34 11.37 -10.46 -12.29
C SER A 34 10.66 -9.18 -12.70
N ARG A 35 10.35 -9.03 -13.99
CA ARG A 35 9.57 -7.87 -14.47
C ARG A 35 8.19 -7.83 -13.84
N HIS A 36 7.56 -8.99 -13.71
CA HIS A 36 6.22 -9.08 -13.11
C HIS A 36 6.25 -8.70 -11.62
N ILE A 37 7.26 -9.19 -10.89
CA ILE A 37 7.44 -8.83 -9.49
C ILE A 37 7.57 -7.31 -9.34
N TRP A 38 8.45 -6.69 -10.12
CA TRP A 38 8.62 -5.24 -10.10
C TRP A 38 7.33 -4.50 -10.43
N SER A 39 6.59 -4.99 -11.43
CA SER A 39 5.32 -4.38 -11.83
C SER A 39 4.30 -4.39 -10.69
N VAL A 40 4.19 -5.52 -9.99
CA VAL A 40 3.28 -5.64 -8.84
C VAL A 40 3.72 -4.71 -7.72
N VAL A 41 5.01 -4.68 -7.40
CA VAL A 41 5.54 -3.80 -6.33
C VAL A 41 5.29 -2.33 -6.68
N LEU A 42 5.52 -1.95 -7.93
CA LEU A 42 5.26 -0.58 -8.38
C LEU A 42 3.78 -0.23 -8.25
N GLY A 43 2.89 -1.16 -8.61
CA GLY A 43 1.46 -0.97 -8.49
C GLY A 43 1.02 -0.74 -7.04
N ILE A 44 1.53 -1.56 -6.13
CA ILE A 44 1.24 -1.42 -4.71
C ILE A 44 1.76 -0.09 -4.19
N GLY A 45 3.00 0.26 -4.54
CA GLY A 45 3.61 1.51 -4.13
C GLY A 45 2.81 2.72 -4.59
N ASN A 46 2.42 2.74 -5.86
CA ASN A 46 1.62 3.82 -6.42
C ASN A 46 0.26 3.95 -5.72
N PHE A 47 -0.40 2.83 -5.47
CA PHE A 47 -1.66 2.78 -4.73
C PHE A 47 -1.50 3.36 -3.32
N LEU A 48 -0.47 2.94 -2.59
CA LEU A 48 -0.23 3.41 -1.22
C LEU A 48 0.06 4.90 -1.15
N VAL A 49 0.91 5.39 -2.05
CA VAL A 49 1.28 6.81 -2.05
C VAL A 49 0.04 7.68 -2.24
N ARG A 50 -0.84 7.28 -3.15
CA ARG A 50 -2.06 8.05 -3.38
C ARG A 50 -3.06 7.93 -2.25
N LYS A 51 -3.22 6.72 -1.71
CA LYS A 51 -4.11 6.51 -0.58
C LYS A 51 -3.64 7.29 0.64
N ASN A 52 -2.34 7.27 0.91
CA ASN A 52 -1.76 8.01 2.01
C ASN A 52 -1.96 9.51 1.86
N ALA A 53 -1.76 10.04 0.66
CA ALA A 53 -2.00 11.45 0.39
C ALA A 53 -3.47 11.83 0.60
N ALA A 54 -4.40 10.96 0.18
CA ALA A 54 -5.83 11.19 0.35
C ALA A 54 -6.24 11.25 1.81
N TYR A 55 -5.54 10.52 2.68
CA TYR A 55 -5.83 10.48 4.12
C TYR A 55 -4.89 11.37 4.95
N GLY A 56 -4.18 12.29 4.30
CA GLY A 56 -3.37 13.27 5.01
C GLY A 56 -2.23 12.68 5.81
N ASP A 57 -1.61 11.61 5.31
CA ASP A 57 -0.47 10.96 5.98
C ASP A 57 -0.82 10.36 7.34
N SER A 58 -2.10 10.09 7.60
CA SER A 58 -2.56 9.70 8.94
C SER A 58 -1.97 8.38 9.45
N ALA A 59 -1.53 7.47 8.56
CA ALA A 59 -0.94 6.22 8.99
C ALA A 59 0.47 6.43 9.56
N LEU A 60 1.24 7.34 8.97
CA LEU A 60 2.61 7.62 9.38
C LEU A 60 2.73 8.79 10.36
N ASP A 61 1.69 9.62 10.42
CA ASP A 61 1.64 10.76 11.33
C ASP A 61 0.24 10.86 11.95
N PRO A 62 -0.10 9.94 12.86
CA PRO A 62 -1.43 9.90 13.47
C PRO A 62 -1.67 11.06 14.44
N VAL A 63 -2.93 11.42 14.57
CA VAL A 63 -3.35 12.57 15.38
C VAL A 63 -3.05 12.43 16.88
N ARG A 64 -3.21 11.27 17.47
CA ARG A 64 -2.93 10.99 18.90
C ARG A 64 -3.72 11.83 19.88
N ILE A 65 -5.02 11.99 19.63
CA ILE A 65 -5.89 12.67 20.59
C ILE A 65 -6.25 11.73 21.76
N PHE A 66 -6.69 10.53 21.44
CA PHE A 66 -7.08 9.55 22.45
C PHE A 66 -5.99 8.52 22.71
N SER A 67 -5.32 8.06 21.67
CA SER A 67 -4.27 7.05 21.77
C SER A 67 -2.90 7.71 21.74
N ARG A 68 -2.02 7.26 22.65
CA ARG A 68 -0.62 7.69 22.67
C ARG A 68 0.31 6.63 22.12
N ALA A 69 -0.24 5.61 21.50
CA ALA A 69 0.56 4.55 20.91
C ALA A 69 1.47 5.10 19.82
N SER A 70 2.65 4.48 19.65
CA SER A 70 3.58 4.84 18.59
C SER A 70 2.95 4.62 17.22
N THR A 71 3.52 5.23 16.20
CA THR A 71 3.12 5.00 14.82
C THR A 71 3.19 3.52 14.48
N GLU A 72 4.27 2.86 14.84
CA GLU A 72 4.45 1.42 14.59
C GLU A 72 3.35 0.61 15.26
N GLU A 73 3.08 0.87 16.54
CA GLU A 73 2.05 0.12 17.28
C GLU A 73 0.66 0.31 16.65
N GLN A 74 0.35 1.51 16.22
CA GLN A 74 -0.93 1.76 15.57
C GLN A 74 -1.08 1.01 14.25
N ILE A 75 0.00 0.88 13.49
CA ILE A 75 -0.01 0.09 12.25
C ILE A 75 -0.19 -1.40 12.58
N LEU A 76 0.48 -1.90 13.61
CA LEU A 76 0.35 -3.28 14.05
C LEU A 76 -1.09 -3.60 14.46
N VAL A 77 -1.76 -2.68 15.13
CA VAL A 77 -3.19 -2.85 15.48
C VAL A 77 -4.05 -2.97 14.23
N ARG A 78 -3.78 -2.19 13.21
CA ARG A 78 -4.53 -2.26 11.96
C ARG A 78 -4.32 -3.61 11.25
N LEU A 79 -3.10 -4.14 11.31
CA LEU A 79 -2.82 -5.48 10.78
C LEU A 79 -3.61 -6.55 11.52
N ASP A 80 -3.62 -6.47 12.85
CA ASP A 80 -4.40 -7.41 13.68
C ASP A 80 -5.89 -7.34 13.36
N ASP A 81 -6.42 -6.13 13.20
CA ASP A 81 -7.82 -5.93 12.86
C ASP A 81 -8.17 -6.57 11.51
N LYS A 82 -7.30 -6.38 10.52
CA LYS A 82 -7.51 -6.97 9.20
C LYS A 82 -7.52 -8.50 9.26
N LEU A 83 -6.57 -9.07 10.00
CA LEU A 83 -6.52 -10.52 10.19
C LEU A 83 -7.72 -11.04 10.96
N SER A 84 -8.17 -10.28 11.96
CA SER A 84 -9.36 -10.63 12.73
C SER A 84 -10.59 -10.69 11.84
N ARG A 85 -10.78 -9.71 10.96
CA ARG A 85 -11.91 -9.71 10.04
C ARG A 85 -11.85 -10.86 9.06
N LEU A 86 -10.66 -11.20 8.59
CA LEU A 86 -10.47 -12.34 7.71
C LEU A 86 -10.86 -13.65 8.43
N LYS A 87 -10.41 -13.82 9.66
CA LYS A 87 -10.70 -15.00 10.47
C LYS A 87 -12.20 -15.16 10.71
N ARG A 88 -12.92 -14.08 10.96
CA ARG A 88 -14.35 -14.11 11.21
C ARG A 88 -15.19 -14.23 9.93
N GLY A 89 -14.58 -14.20 8.76
CA GLY A 89 -15.31 -14.22 7.50
C GLY A 89 -16.02 -12.91 7.19
N SER A 90 -15.62 -11.81 7.81
CA SER A 90 -16.25 -10.51 7.62
C SER A 90 -15.45 -9.59 6.70
N ALA A 91 -14.54 -10.15 5.92
CA ALA A 91 -13.72 -9.38 4.99
C ALA A 91 -14.25 -9.42 3.55
N ALA A 92 -15.50 -9.81 3.35
CA ALA A 92 -16.09 -9.87 2.02
C ALA A 92 -16.07 -8.50 1.35
N GLY A 93 -15.67 -8.47 0.08
CA GLY A 93 -15.56 -7.23 -0.66
C GLY A 93 -14.26 -6.46 -0.45
N GLU A 94 -13.37 -6.95 0.40
CA GLU A 94 -12.08 -6.33 0.65
C GLU A 94 -10.98 -7.09 -0.07
N ASP A 95 -9.99 -6.38 -0.57
CA ASP A 95 -8.76 -6.99 -1.06
C ASP A 95 -7.80 -7.12 0.13
N VAL A 96 -7.95 -8.21 0.88
CA VAL A 96 -7.18 -8.44 2.10
C VAL A 96 -5.69 -8.52 1.82
N ILE A 97 -5.30 -9.15 0.71
CA ILE A 97 -3.88 -9.30 0.36
C ILE A 97 -3.26 -7.93 0.11
N LEU A 98 -3.93 -7.09 -0.68
CA LEU A 98 -3.44 -5.74 -0.96
C LEU A 98 -3.37 -4.90 0.31
N ASP A 99 -4.39 -4.98 1.16
CA ASP A 99 -4.43 -4.23 2.41
C ASP A 99 -3.30 -4.65 3.35
N LEU A 100 -3.06 -5.96 3.49
CA LEU A 100 -1.97 -6.46 4.33
C LEU A 100 -0.62 -6.04 3.77
N ALA A 101 -0.41 -6.17 2.46
CA ALA A 101 0.82 -5.73 1.82
C ALA A 101 1.06 -4.24 2.07
N GLY A 102 0.01 -3.44 1.94
CA GLY A 102 0.10 -2.00 2.18
C GLY A 102 0.50 -1.65 3.59
N TYR A 103 -0.15 -2.25 4.59
CA TYR A 103 0.20 -1.99 5.98
C TYR A 103 1.61 -2.47 6.32
N LEU A 104 2.05 -3.59 5.75
CA LEU A 104 3.41 -4.08 5.97
C LEU A 104 4.45 -3.12 5.40
N ILE A 105 4.20 -2.57 4.23
CA ILE A 105 5.09 -1.55 3.66
C ILE A 105 5.11 -0.30 4.55
N LEU A 106 3.96 0.16 5.01
CA LEU A 106 3.90 1.31 5.92
C LEU A 106 4.65 1.04 7.22
N LEU A 107 4.59 -0.19 7.73
CA LEU A 107 5.35 -0.59 8.90
C LEU A 107 6.86 -0.48 8.65
N MET A 108 7.32 -0.93 7.48
CA MET A 108 8.72 -0.81 7.09
C MET A 108 9.15 0.66 7.00
N VAL A 109 8.29 1.51 6.45
CA VAL A 109 8.57 2.95 6.37
C VAL A 109 8.68 3.55 7.77
N ALA A 110 7.73 3.22 8.66
CA ALA A 110 7.74 3.73 10.02
C ALA A 110 9.02 3.31 10.75
N ARG A 111 9.43 2.06 10.60
CA ARG A 111 10.67 1.56 11.21
C ARG A 111 11.91 2.22 10.66
N SER A 112 11.92 2.57 9.39
CA SER A 112 13.07 3.21 8.77
C SER A 112 13.26 4.66 9.22
N LYS A 113 12.22 5.27 9.77
CA LYS A 113 12.29 6.64 10.30
C LYS A 113 12.68 6.69 11.77
N ALA A 114 12.64 5.55 12.43
CA ALA A 114 12.92 5.48 13.86
C ALA A 114 14.42 5.64 14.17
#